data_cd490add1baeef9cf46f7a1b2f4a6fa8
#
_entry.id   cd490add1baeef9cf46f7a1b2f4a6fa8
#
_cell.length_a   1.000
_cell.length_b   1.000
_cell.length_c   1.000
_cell.angle_alpha   90.00
_cell.angle_beta   90.00
_cell.angle_gamma   90.00
#
_symmetry.space_group_name_H-M   'P 1'
#
loop_
_entity.id
_entity.type
_entity.pdbx_description
1 polymer ?
#
loop_
_entity_poly.entity_id
_entity_poly.type
_entity_poly.pdbx_seq_one_letter_code
_entity_poly.pdbx_strand_id
1 'polypeptide(L)'
;MQTVNYRKGLGAMSVCFFVWGFQPLYWYMCTNVCGEIDTFFIMACRIIWAAVACLCILKVQGKLPQLWAVFKDKQVLKREMPASVLLFGDWLVYLWAVQNGRVLECSLGYYIQPLVVFALGAVIFREKMNWRHFVIIAIVVVGIVFSTSGFGGVPYVTIALALMFSIYAAIKKSLTIDSIVSTTSEILMMVPVALLFILLFRMGDNGMGSMTVIKQLLMIGGGVITGLPMVFYSIGVRHLPLMTTGICQYISPSLSIICGAIMGEALTREKLVSFLFIWTGVILYVLNTVYEEKQKKKTAAE
;
A
#
# COMPACT_ATOMS: atom_id res chain seq x y z
N MET A 1 13.50 -22.65 3.11
CA MET A 1 13.78 -21.29 2.59
C MET A 1 13.10 -21.15 1.24
N GLN A 2 12.14 -20.26 1.07
CA GLN A 2 11.62 -19.98 -0.28
C GLN A 2 12.73 -19.32 -1.10
N THR A 3 13.00 -19.83 -2.29
CA THR A 3 13.97 -19.24 -3.20
C THR A 3 13.56 -17.81 -3.53
N VAL A 4 14.42 -16.84 -3.19
CA VAL A 4 14.20 -15.43 -3.49
C VAL A 4 14.21 -15.24 -5.00
N ASN A 5 13.06 -14.92 -5.58
CA ASN A 5 12.95 -14.62 -7.00
C ASN A 5 12.75 -13.14 -7.22
N TYR A 6 13.84 -12.40 -7.41
CA TYR A 6 13.86 -10.94 -7.54
C TYR A 6 12.96 -10.43 -8.67
N ARG A 7 12.96 -11.11 -9.84
CA ARG A 7 12.11 -10.72 -10.99
C ARG A 7 10.63 -10.87 -10.66
N LYS A 8 10.24 -11.97 -9.99
CA LYS A 8 8.86 -12.18 -9.52
C LYS A 8 8.45 -11.10 -8.52
N GLY A 9 9.35 -10.75 -7.61
CA GLY A 9 9.12 -9.69 -6.62
C GLY A 9 8.90 -8.32 -7.27
N LEU A 10 9.77 -7.92 -8.20
CA LEU A 10 9.65 -6.65 -8.94
C LEU A 10 8.36 -6.61 -9.76
N GLY A 11 8.04 -7.68 -10.51
CA GLY A 11 6.81 -7.74 -11.29
C GLY A 11 5.57 -7.59 -10.41
N ALA A 12 5.52 -8.29 -9.28
CA ALA A 12 4.41 -8.18 -8.32
C ALA A 12 4.28 -6.76 -7.74
N MET A 13 5.39 -6.14 -7.31
CA MET A 13 5.38 -4.77 -6.79
C MET A 13 4.96 -3.74 -7.85
N SER A 14 5.47 -3.90 -9.08
CA SER A 14 5.09 -3.00 -10.18
C SER A 14 3.59 -3.06 -10.45
N VAL A 15 3.00 -4.27 -10.54
CA VAL A 15 1.54 -4.43 -10.71
C VAL A 15 0.79 -3.81 -9.54
N CYS A 16 1.21 -4.07 -8.30
CA CYS A 16 0.58 -3.53 -7.10
C CYS A 16 0.52 -2.00 -7.13
N PHE A 17 1.66 -1.35 -7.26
CA PHE A 17 1.74 0.11 -7.19
C PHE A 17 1.19 0.81 -8.43
N PHE A 18 1.19 0.14 -9.57
CA PHE A 18 0.51 0.62 -10.76
C PHE A 18 -1.01 0.68 -10.54
N VAL A 19 -1.61 -0.40 -10.03
CA VAL A 19 -3.04 -0.43 -9.71
C VAL A 19 -3.38 0.61 -8.63
N TRP A 20 -2.60 0.69 -7.56
CA TRP A 20 -2.82 1.71 -6.52
C TRP A 20 -2.62 3.14 -7.03
N GLY A 21 -1.71 3.35 -7.97
CA GLY A 21 -1.50 4.67 -8.58
C GLY A 21 -2.70 5.16 -9.38
N PHE A 22 -3.45 4.26 -10.02
CA PHE A 22 -4.68 4.58 -10.74
C PHE A 22 -5.95 4.49 -9.88
N GLN A 23 -5.85 4.05 -8.64
CA GLN A 23 -6.99 3.93 -7.74
C GLN A 23 -7.76 5.26 -7.53
N PRO A 24 -7.12 6.45 -7.45
CA PRO A 24 -7.84 7.71 -7.38
C PRO A 24 -8.79 7.93 -8.54
N LEU A 25 -8.38 7.58 -9.76
CA LEU A 25 -9.22 7.70 -10.95
C LEU A 25 -10.45 6.79 -10.89
N TYR A 26 -10.27 5.58 -10.35
CA TYR A 26 -11.40 4.67 -10.12
C TYR A 26 -12.43 5.26 -9.15
N TRP A 27 -11.98 5.81 -8.02
CA TRP A 27 -12.89 6.42 -7.03
C TRP A 27 -13.55 7.68 -7.58
N TYR A 28 -12.84 8.49 -8.36
CA TYR A 28 -13.40 9.63 -9.05
C TYR A 28 -14.53 9.21 -10.01
N MET A 29 -14.33 8.16 -10.80
CA MET A 29 -15.40 7.59 -11.64
C MET A 29 -16.58 7.08 -10.80
N CYS A 30 -16.31 6.40 -9.70
CA CYS A 30 -17.35 5.93 -8.80
C CYS A 30 -18.20 7.07 -8.24
N THR A 31 -17.57 8.17 -7.80
CA THR A 31 -18.27 9.35 -7.28
C THR A 31 -19.14 10.00 -8.36
N ASN A 32 -18.64 10.12 -9.59
CA ASN A 32 -19.41 10.68 -10.70
C ASN A 32 -20.63 9.84 -11.08
N VAL A 33 -20.53 8.51 -11.00
CA VAL A 33 -21.64 7.59 -11.35
C VAL A 33 -22.61 7.39 -10.17
N CYS A 34 -22.07 7.30 -8.95
CA CYS A 34 -22.85 6.98 -7.77
C CYS A 34 -23.42 8.20 -7.03
N GLY A 35 -22.83 9.39 -7.25
CA GLY A 35 -23.03 10.55 -6.40
C GLY A 35 -22.25 10.42 -5.09
N GLU A 36 -22.60 11.23 -4.10
CA GLU A 36 -21.96 11.16 -2.79
C GLU A 36 -22.36 9.87 -2.08
N ILE A 37 -21.34 9.08 -1.73
CA ILE A 37 -21.49 7.86 -0.92
C ILE A 37 -20.67 8.06 0.34
N ASP A 38 -21.22 7.64 1.47
CA ASP A 38 -20.49 7.66 2.74
C ASP A 38 -19.17 6.91 2.64
N THR A 39 -18.10 7.55 3.11
CA THR A 39 -16.73 7.04 2.97
C THR A 39 -16.51 5.76 3.81
N PHE A 40 -17.17 5.64 4.96
CA PHE A 40 -17.08 4.42 5.77
C PHE A 40 -17.80 3.26 5.11
N PHE A 41 -18.88 3.53 4.40
CA PHE A 41 -19.57 2.53 3.60
C PHE A 41 -18.70 2.04 2.44
N ILE A 42 -18.04 2.95 1.73
CA ILE A 42 -17.07 2.58 0.68
C ILE A 42 -15.97 1.69 1.27
N MET A 43 -15.43 2.07 2.44
CA MET A 43 -14.40 1.29 3.11
C MET A 43 -14.89 -0.10 3.51
N ALA A 44 -16.09 -0.21 4.08
CA ALA A 44 -16.67 -1.49 4.45
C ALA A 44 -16.88 -2.39 3.22
N CYS A 45 -17.44 -1.84 2.14
CA CYS A 45 -17.57 -2.54 0.85
C CYS A 45 -16.22 -3.01 0.30
N ARG A 46 -15.19 -2.17 0.35
CA ARG A 46 -13.83 -2.53 -0.09
C ARG A 46 -13.29 -3.73 0.67
N ILE A 47 -13.45 -3.76 2.01
CA ILE A 47 -12.97 -4.87 2.84
C ILE A 47 -13.74 -6.15 2.54
N ILE A 48 -15.08 -6.09 2.52
CA ILE A 48 -15.93 -7.26 2.32
C ILE A 48 -15.69 -7.88 0.94
N TRP A 49 -15.71 -7.06 -0.12
CA TRP A 49 -15.53 -7.57 -1.48
C TRP A 49 -14.07 -7.96 -1.77
N ALA A 50 -13.09 -7.35 -1.11
CA ALA A 50 -11.72 -7.84 -1.14
C ALA A 50 -11.59 -9.22 -0.49
N ALA A 51 -12.27 -9.44 0.65
CA ALA A 51 -12.31 -10.75 1.30
C ALA A 51 -12.94 -11.81 0.38
N VAL A 52 -14.08 -11.49 -0.26
CA VAL A 52 -14.74 -12.38 -1.21
C VAL A 52 -13.80 -12.72 -2.38
N ALA A 53 -13.17 -11.70 -3.00
CA ALA A 53 -12.25 -11.92 -4.11
C ALA A 53 -11.06 -12.81 -3.71
N CYS A 54 -10.43 -12.52 -2.57
CA CYS A 54 -9.31 -13.32 -2.07
C CYS A 54 -9.73 -14.76 -1.71
N LEU A 55 -10.90 -14.96 -1.12
CA LEU A 55 -11.44 -16.29 -0.84
C LEU A 55 -11.71 -17.08 -2.13
N CYS A 56 -12.25 -16.44 -3.17
CA CYS A 56 -12.43 -17.07 -4.48
C CYS A 56 -11.10 -17.53 -5.07
N ILE A 57 -10.05 -16.68 -5.00
CA ILE A 57 -8.71 -17.05 -5.47
C ILE A 57 -8.15 -18.24 -4.66
N LEU A 58 -8.27 -18.21 -3.33
CA LEU A 58 -7.84 -19.32 -2.47
C LEU A 58 -8.57 -20.62 -2.77
N LYS A 59 -9.88 -20.54 -3.04
CA LYS A 59 -10.68 -21.71 -3.40
C LYS A 59 -10.19 -22.32 -4.71
N VAL A 60 -9.95 -21.49 -5.74
CA VAL A 60 -9.44 -21.94 -7.04
C VAL A 60 -8.03 -22.56 -6.90
N GLN A 61 -7.19 -22.01 -6.00
CA GLN A 61 -5.83 -22.53 -5.74
C GLN A 61 -5.83 -23.74 -4.78
N GLY A 62 -6.97 -24.18 -4.25
CA GLY A 62 -7.04 -25.28 -3.30
C GLY A 62 -6.38 -24.98 -1.93
N LYS A 63 -6.18 -23.70 -1.58
CA LYS A 63 -5.45 -23.27 -0.38
C LYS A 63 -6.36 -22.92 0.82
N LEU A 64 -7.67 -23.14 0.74
CA LEU A 64 -8.57 -22.90 1.87
C LEU A 64 -8.18 -23.64 3.16
N PRO A 65 -7.69 -24.90 3.11
CA PRO A 65 -7.22 -25.58 4.34
C PRO A 65 -6.05 -24.82 5.02
N GLN A 66 -5.16 -24.20 4.24
CA GLN A 66 -4.05 -23.41 4.78
C GLN A 66 -4.56 -22.15 5.51
N LEU A 67 -5.60 -21.50 4.99
CA LEU A 67 -6.25 -20.37 5.64
C LEU A 67 -6.83 -20.77 7.01
N TRP A 68 -7.54 -21.88 7.09
CA TRP A 68 -8.07 -22.37 8.35
C TRP A 68 -6.97 -22.77 9.33
N ALA A 69 -5.83 -23.27 8.84
CA ALA A 69 -4.66 -23.56 9.69
C ALA A 69 -4.12 -22.30 10.35
N VAL A 70 -4.10 -21.14 9.65
CA VAL A 70 -3.69 -19.85 10.22
C VAL A 70 -4.56 -19.48 11.43
N PHE A 71 -5.88 -19.61 11.32
CA PHE A 71 -6.79 -19.27 12.43
C PHE A 71 -6.74 -20.27 13.60
N LYS A 72 -6.28 -21.50 13.38
CA LYS A 72 -6.11 -22.52 14.43
C LYS A 72 -4.76 -22.39 15.14
N ASP A 73 -3.73 -21.89 14.47
CA ASP A 73 -2.39 -21.75 15.03
C ASP A 73 -2.23 -20.41 15.76
N LYS A 74 -2.26 -20.44 17.10
CA LYS A 74 -2.12 -19.25 17.93
C LYS A 74 -0.78 -18.51 17.72
N GLN A 75 0.30 -19.20 17.34
CA GLN A 75 1.59 -18.56 17.12
C GLN A 75 1.59 -17.79 15.79
N VAL A 76 0.99 -18.37 14.76
CA VAL A 76 0.80 -17.72 13.47
C VAL A 76 -0.13 -16.52 13.63
N LEU A 77 -1.25 -16.70 14.31
CA LEU A 77 -2.24 -15.65 14.54
C LEU A 77 -1.65 -14.44 15.29
N LYS A 78 -0.79 -14.67 16.30
CA LYS A 78 -0.08 -13.62 17.03
C LYS A 78 0.83 -12.78 16.14
N ARG A 79 1.30 -13.29 15.01
CA ARG A 79 2.13 -12.55 14.04
C ARG A 79 1.30 -11.85 12.96
N GLU A 80 0.20 -12.49 12.54
CA GLU A 80 -0.72 -11.91 11.53
C GLU A 80 -1.60 -10.80 12.12
N MET A 81 -2.07 -10.92 13.35
CA MET A 81 -2.97 -9.95 13.97
C MET A 81 -2.37 -8.53 14.04
N PRO A 82 -1.11 -8.31 14.46
CA PRO A 82 -0.52 -6.98 14.41
C PRO A 82 -0.47 -6.38 13.00
N ALA A 83 -0.21 -7.20 11.97
CA ALA A 83 -0.23 -6.75 10.58
C ALA A 83 -1.63 -6.30 10.17
N SER A 84 -2.66 -7.09 10.50
CA SER A 84 -4.06 -6.74 10.24
C SER A 84 -4.48 -5.46 10.95
N VAL A 85 -4.14 -5.31 12.24
CA VAL A 85 -4.46 -4.10 13.04
C VAL A 85 -3.78 -2.85 12.48
N LEU A 86 -2.49 -2.95 12.10
CA LEU A 86 -1.76 -1.83 11.53
C LEU A 86 -2.34 -1.40 10.18
N LEU A 87 -2.65 -2.37 9.32
CA LEU A 87 -3.23 -2.08 8.01
C LEU A 87 -4.62 -1.44 8.15
N PHE A 88 -5.46 -1.97 9.03
CA PHE A 88 -6.79 -1.42 9.30
C PHE A 88 -6.70 -0.04 9.97
N GLY A 89 -5.79 0.13 10.93
CA GLY A 89 -5.53 1.41 11.58
C GLY A 89 -5.05 2.46 10.61
N ASP A 90 -4.14 2.11 9.68
CA ASP A 90 -3.69 2.99 8.61
C ASP A 90 -4.87 3.50 7.77
N TRP A 91 -5.75 2.61 7.34
CA TRP A 91 -6.94 2.97 6.57
C TRP A 91 -7.93 3.83 7.37
N LEU A 92 -8.10 3.55 8.66
CA LEU A 92 -8.96 4.36 9.54
C LEU A 92 -8.41 5.78 9.74
N VAL A 93 -7.11 5.90 10.04
CA VAL A 93 -6.44 7.19 10.21
C VAL A 93 -6.53 8.01 8.92
N TYR A 94 -6.29 7.37 7.77
CA TYR A 94 -6.45 8.01 6.47
C TYR A 94 -7.87 8.57 6.28
N LEU A 95 -8.87 7.73 6.52
CA LEU A 95 -10.27 8.07 6.34
C LEU A 95 -10.70 9.21 7.25
N TRP A 96 -10.36 9.09 8.54
CA TRP A 96 -10.61 10.15 9.53
C TRP A 96 -9.95 11.47 9.12
N ALA A 97 -8.70 11.41 8.67
CA ALA A 97 -7.96 12.60 8.29
C ALA A 97 -8.55 13.30 7.05
N VAL A 98 -8.98 12.52 6.05
CA VAL A 98 -9.65 13.06 4.85
C VAL A 98 -10.95 13.77 5.23
N GLN A 99 -11.78 13.19 6.10
CA GLN A 99 -13.04 13.79 6.56
C GLN A 99 -12.83 15.04 7.42
N ASN A 100 -11.69 15.15 8.10
CA ASN A 100 -11.35 16.33 8.91
C ASN A 100 -10.48 17.35 8.16
N GLY A 101 -10.46 17.30 6.82
CA GLY A 101 -9.76 18.27 5.99
C GLY A 101 -8.22 18.17 6.02
N ARG A 102 -7.66 17.07 6.55
CA ARG A 102 -6.21 16.85 6.69
C ARG A 102 -5.59 16.09 5.50
N VAL A 103 -6.11 16.31 4.31
CA VAL A 103 -5.67 15.61 3.07
C VAL A 103 -4.18 15.84 2.79
N LEU A 104 -3.67 17.04 3.09
CA LEU A 104 -2.25 17.34 2.92
C LEU A 104 -1.35 16.47 3.81
N GLU A 105 -1.76 16.23 5.06
CA GLU A 105 -1.01 15.34 5.96
C GLU A 105 -1.01 13.90 5.44
N CYS A 106 -2.12 13.41 4.88
CA CYS A 106 -2.19 12.09 4.27
C CYS A 106 -1.23 11.98 3.08
N SER A 107 -1.23 12.99 2.21
CA SER A 107 -0.33 13.02 1.05
C SER A 107 1.13 12.97 1.47
N LEU A 108 1.50 13.74 2.50
CA LEU A 108 2.84 13.70 3.08
C LEU A 108 3.19 12.33 3.65
N GLY A 109 2.24 11.68 4.34
CA GLY A 109 2.42 10.34 4.86
C GLY A 109 2.85 9.36 3.77
N TYR A 110 2.19 9.38 2.64
CA TYR A 110 2.53 8.51 1.49
C TYR A 110 3.86 8.86 0.80
N TYR A 111 4.33 10.11 0.91
CA TYR A 111 5.66 10.47 0.41
C TYR A 111 6.78 10.06 1.39
N ILE A 112 6.53 10.12 2.70
CA ILE A 112 7.51 9.75 3.74
C ILE A 112 7.56 8.23 3.93
N GLN A 113 6.44 7.54 3.82
CA GLN A 113 6.29 6.09 4.02
C GLN A 113 7.36 5.25 3.29
N PRO A 114 7.67 5.47 1.99
CA PRO A 114 8.71 4.71 1.31
C PRO A 114 10.09 4.83 1.95
N LEU A 115 10.42 6.02 2.48
CA LEU A 115 11.68 6.23 3.21
C LEU A 115 11.71 5.48 4.53
N VAL A 116 10.58 5.44 5.26
CA VAL A 116 10.49 4.67 6.51
C VAL A 116 10.62 3.18 6.21
N VAL A 117 9.96 2.66 5.16
CA VAL A 117 10.10 1.26 4.70
C VAL A 117 11.56 0.96 4.35
N PHE A 118 12.23 1.88 3.64
CA PHE A 118 13.64 1.77 3.31
C PHE A 118 14.52 1.71 4.58
N ALA A 119 14.29 2.62 5.53
CA ALA A 119 15.04 2.67 6.79
C ALA A 119 14.84 1.39 7.62
N LEU A 120 13.61 0.85 7.67
CA LEU A 120 13.33 -0.42 8.35
C LEU A 120 14.07 -1.60 7.68
N GLY A 121 14.23 -1.58 6.36
CA GLY A 121 15.07 -2.54 5.63
C GLY A 121 16.50 -2.54 6.12
N ALA A 122 17.10 -1.35 6.24
CA ALA A 122 18.45 -1.19 6.73
C ALA A 122 18.60 -1.60 8.21
N VAL A 123 17.69 -1.15 9.09
CA VAL A 123 17.81 -1.31 10.54
C VAL A 123 17.38 -2.70 11.00
N ILE A 124 16.17 -3.15 10.63
CA ILE A 124 15.59 -4.41 11.12
C ILE A 124 16.17 -5.61 10.35
N PHE A 125 16.21 -5.51 9.03
CA PHE A 125 16.67 -6.62 8.18
C PHE A 125 18.17 -6.55 7.89
N ARG A 126 18.88 -5.53 8.42
CA ARG A 126 20.32 -5.34 8.24
C ARG A 126 20.73 -5.40 6.76
N GLU A 127 19.89 -4.87 5.88
CA GLU A 127 20.18 -4.79 4.47
C GLU A 127 21.39 -3.88 4.25
N LYS A 128 22.36 -4.31 3.42
CA LYS A 128 23.63 -3.61 3.26
C LYS A 128 23.41 -2.26 2.59
N MET A 129 23.83 -1.21 3.26
CA MET A 129 23.87 0.14 2.72
C MET A 129 25.30 0.53 2.31
N ASN A 130 25.42 1.24 1.20
CA ASN A 130 26.64 1.90 0.79
C ASN A 130 26.43 3.43 0.80
N TRP A 131 27.50 4.21 0.62
CA TRP A 131 27.44 5.68 0.62
C TRP A 131 26.45 6.23 -0.43
N ARG A 132 26.23 5.53 -1.55
CA ARG A 132 25.28 5.92 -2.61
C ARG A 132 23.86 5.90 -2.12
N HIS A 133 23.48 4.96 -1.26
CA HIS A 133 22.16 4.92 -0.62
C HIS A 133 21.90 6.17 0.23
N PHE A 134 22.92 6.67 0.95
CA PHE A 134 22.77 7.92 1.71
C PHE A 134 22.54 9.13 0.81
N VAL A 135 23.26 9.23 -0.33
CA VAL A 135 23.02 10.28 -1.32
C VAL A 135 21.61 10.21 -1.89
N ILE A 136 21.14 9.01 -2.25
CA ILE A 136 19.78 8.78 -2.76
C ILE A 136 18.75 9.23 -1.74
N ILE A 137 18.88 8.82 -0.48
CA ILE A 137 17.99 9.23 0.60
C ILE A 137 18.00 10.76 0.75
N ALA A 138 19.16 11.39 0.75
CA ALA A 138 19.27 12.85 0.89
C ALA A 138 18.52 13.57 -0.23
N ILE A 139 18.65 13.12 -1.46
CA ILE A 139 17.93 13.69 -2.62
C ILE A 139 16.42 13.56 -2.44
N VAL A 140 15.94 12.39 -2.03
CA VAL A 140 14.51 12.15 -1.80
C VAL A 140 13.98 12.98 -0.63
N VAL A 141 14.74 13.09 0.46
CA VAL A 141 14.39 13.94 1.62
C VAL A 141 14.24 15.39 1.20
N VAL A 142 15.15 15.92 0.37
CA VAL A 142 15.04 17.28 -0.19
C VAL A 142 13.71 17.44 -0.95
N GLY A 143 13.34 16.47 -1.80
CA GLY A 143 12.06 16.48 -2.50
C GLY A 143 10.85 16.51 -1.54
N ILE A 144 10.90 15.76 -0.45
CA ILE A 144 9.85 15.75 0.57
C ILE A 144 9.79 17.10 1.29
N VAL A 145 10.92 17.69 1.66
CA VAL A 145 10.97 19.02 2.32
C VAL A 145 10.33 20.08 1.42
N PHE A 146 10.57 20.04 0.11
CA PHE A 146 9.86 20.94 -0.83
C PHE A 146 8.34 20.71 -0.83
N SER A 147 7.89 19.46 -0.73
CA SER A 147 6.46 19.14 -0.66
C SER A 147 5.81 19.59 0.65
N THR A 148 6.62 19.75 1.72
CA THR A 148 6.16 20.10 3.06
C THR A 148 6.28 21.59 3.39
N SER A 149 6.88 22.38 2.50
CA SER A 149 7.06 23.82 2.71
C SER A 149 5.68 24.50 2.85
N GLY A 150 5.37 24.98 4.05
CA GLY A 150 4.08 25.60 4.38
C GLY A 150 3.28 24.87 5.47
N PHE A 151 3.80 23.76 6.01
CA PHE A 151 3.16 23.05 7.12
C PHE A 151 3.42 23.76 8.46
N GLY A 152 2.34 24.24 9.09
CA GLY A 152 2.40 25.07 10.31
C GLY A 152 2.39 24.31 11.64
N GLY A 153 2.69 22.99 11.69
CA GLY A 153 2.61 22.21 12.92
C GLY A 153 3.21 20.80 12.82
N VAL A 154 3.11 20.02 13.91
CA VAL A 154 3.56 18.61 13.90
C VAL A 154 2.53 17.77 13.10
N PRO A 155 2.91 17.17 11.98
CA PRO A 155 2.00 16.42 11.13
C PRO A 155 1.78 15.00 11.68
N TYR A 156 1.03 14.87 12.77
CA TYR A 156 0.87 13.58 13.46
C TYR A 156 0.16 12.51 12.60
N VAL A 157 -0.76 12.91 11.72
CA VAL A 157 -1.38 12.00 10.75
C VAL A 157 -0.34 11.44 9.78
N THR A 158 0.52 12.32 9.25
CA THR A 158 1.64 11.94 8.38
C THR A 158 2.53 10.88 9.02
N ILE A 159 2.92 11.12 10.30
CA ILE A 159 3.77 10.20 11.04
C ILE A 159 3.06 8.88 11.29
N ALA A 160 1.79 8.91 11.69
CA ALA A 160 0.99 7.71 11.93
C ALA A 160 0.89 6.84 10.67
N LEU A 161 0.49 7.41 9.54
CA LEU A 161 0.36 6.68 8.26
C LEU A 161 1.71 6.12 7.80
N ALA A 162 2.77 6.95 7.84
CA ALA A 162 4.10 6.49 7.44
C ALA A 162 4.61 5.32 8.29
N LEU A 163 4.39 5.36 9.62
CA LEU A 163 4.83 4.30 10.52
C LEU A 163 3.96 3.04 10.43
N MET A 164 2.63 3.18 10.44
CA MET A 164 1.71 2.02 10.47
C MET A 164 1.93 1.12 9.26
N PHE A 165 1.90 1.66 8.06
CA PHE A 165 2.12 0.85 6.86
C PHE A 165 3.57 0.35 6.73
N SER A 166 4.56 1.11 7.18
CA SER A 166 5.96 0.67 7.13
C SER A 166 6.22 -0.49 8.09
N ILE A 167 5.67 -0.43 9.30
CA ILE A 167 5.76 -1.55 10.26
C ILE A 167 4.97 -2.76 9.74
N TYR A 168 3.79 -2.54 9.15
CA TYR A 168 3.05 -3.59 8.43
C TYR A 168 3.94 -4.26 7.37
N ALA A 169 4.64 -3.49 6.53
CA ALA A 169 5.55 -4.02 5.53
C ALA A 169 6.67 -4.88 6.11
N ALA A 170 7.25 -4.44 7.23
CA ALA A 170 8.29 -5.18 7.94
C ALA A 170 7.77 -6.51 8.53
N ILE A 171 6.59 -6.49 9.16
CA ILE A 171 5.93 -7.70 9.65
C ILE A 171 5.65 -8.64 8.48
N LYS A 172 5.06 -8.14 7.41
CA LYS A 172 4.72 -8.91 6.21
C LYS A 172 5.93 -9.60 5.61
N LYS A 173 7.08 -8.92 5.56
CA LYS A 173 8.35 -9.50 5.11
C LYS A 173 8.83 -10.65 6.02
N SER A 174 8.58 -10.56 7.32
CA SER A 174 9.03 -11.58 8.30
C SER A 174 8.15 -12.84 8.32
N LEU A 175 6.95 -12.78 7.71
CA LEU A 175 6.02 -13.93 7.71
C LEU A 175 6.44 -14.99 6.69
N THR A 176 6.32 -16.25 7.06
CA THR A 176 6.65 -17.42 6.21
C THR A 176 5.44 -18.04 5.52
N ILE A 177 4.24 -17.54 5.82
CA ILE A 177 2.96 -18.04 5.28
C ILE A 177 2.84 -17.69 3.80
N ASP A 178 2.13 -18.49 3.03
CA ASP A 178 1.84 -18.18 1.62
C ASP A 178 1.19 -16.80 1.46
N SER A 179 1.59 -16.03 0.45
CA SER A 179 1.22 -14.61 0.32
C SER A 179 -0.27 -14.37 0.19
N ILE A 180 -0.99 -15.20 -0.58
CA ILE A 180 -2.44 -15.06 -0.72
C ILE A 180 -3.17 -15.49 0.57
N VAL A 181 -2.68 -16.53 1.25
CA VAL A 181 -3.23 -16.99 2.52
C VAL A 181 -3.10 -15.91 3.59
N SER A 182 -1.90 -15.34 3.74
CA SER A 182 -1.61 -14.26 4.69
C SER A 182 -2.46 -13.01 4.41
N THR A 183 -2.54 -12.56 3.15
CA THR A 183 -3.37 -11.40 2.80
C THR A 183 -4.85 -11.66 3.04
N THR A 184 -5.34 -12.87 2.74
CA THR A 184 -6.74 -13.21 2.97
C THR A 184 -7.06 -13.28 4.47
N SER A 185 -6.18 -13.84 5.29
CA SER A 185 -6.38 -13.89 6.75
C SER A 185 -6.45 -12.50 7.36
N GLU A 186 -5.55 -11.58 6.94
CA GLU A 186 -5.55 -10.19 7.40
C GLU A 186 -6.86 -9.46 7.04
N ILE A 187 -7.31 -9.58 5.78
CA ILE A 187 -8.56 -8.96 5.33
C ILE A 187 -9.76 -9.55 6.06
N LEU A 188 -9.80 -10.88 6.27
CA LEU A 188 -10.88 -11.53 7.02
C LEU A 188 -10.96 -11.07 8.48
N MET A 189 -9.84 -10.79 9.12
CA MET A 189 -9.82 -10.22 10.47
C MET A 189 -10.45 -8.82 10.53
N MET A 190 -10.48 -8.08 9.40
CA MET A 190 -11.10 -6.75 9.30
C MET A 190 -12.60 -6.84 9.00
N VAL A 191 -13.10 -7.95 8.44
CA VAL A 191 -14.51 -8.10 8.05
C VAL A 191 -15.48 -7.85 9.21
N PRO A 192 -15.27 -8.37 10.45
CA PRO A 192 -16.16 -8.08 11.56
C PRO A 192 -16.30 -6.58 11.85
N VAL A 193 -15.21 -5.82 11.75
CA VAL A 193 -15.22 -4.37 11.96
C VAL A 193 -15.92 -3.65 10.81
N ALA A 194 -15.72 -4.10 9.56
CA ALA A 194 -16.44 -3.58 8.41
C ALA A 194 -17.95 -3.81 8.52
N LEU A 195 -18.37 -5.00 8.96
CA LEU A 195 -19.77 -5.31 9.22
C LEU A 195 -20.35 -4.45 10.36
N LEU A 196 -19.55 -4.24 11.43
CA LEU A 196 -19.96 -3.37 12.52
C LEU A 196 -20.16 -1.93 12.05
N PHE A 197 -19.31 -1.41 11.16
CA PHE A 197 -19.51 -0.10 10.56
C PHE A 197 -20.84 -0.01 9.79
N ILE A 198 -21.17 -0.99 8.96
CA ILE A 198 -22.44 -1.02 8.22
C ILE A 198 -23.63 -1.01 9.20
N LEU A 199 -23.54 -1.76 10.30
CA LEU A 199 -24.61 -1.86 11.29
C LEU A 199 -24.77 -0.59 12.14
N LEU A 200 -23.66 0.01 12.60
CA LEU A 200 -23.68 1.18 13.49
C LEU A 200 -24.05 2.47 12.76
N PHE A 201 -23.52 2.66 11.56
CA PHE A 201 -23.74 3.91 10.80
C PHE A 201 -25.02 3.89 9.98
N ARG A 202 -25.90 2.88 10.17
CA ARG A 202 -27.23 2.77 9.55
C ARG A 202 -27.23 3.27 8.11
N MET A 203 -26.51 2.60 7.25
CA MET A 203 -26.38 2.97 5.83
C MET A 203 -27.68 2.64 5.07
N GLY A 204 -28.84 3.04 5.65
CA GLY A 204 -30.16 2.70 5.20
C GLY A 204 -30.48 3.27 3.82
N ASP A 205 -30.25 4.55 3.63
CA ASP A 205 -30.64 5.25 2.41
C ASP A 205 -29.62 5.06 1.25
N ASN A 206 -28.36 4.76 1.58
CA ASN A 206 -27.28 4.54 0.62
C ASN A 206 -26.74 3.09 0.63
N GLY A 207 -27.42 2.15 1.23
CA GLY A 207 -27.02 0.74 1.28
C GLY A 207 -27.03 0.07 -0.10
N MET A 208 -26.30 -1.06 -0.23
CA MET A 208 -26.19 -1.80 -1.50
C MET A 208 -27.56 -2.13 -2.12
N GLY A 209 -28.59 -2.39 -1.31
CA GLY A 209 -29.93 -2.74 -1.78
C GLY A 209 -30.70 -1.61 -2.46
N SER A 210 -30.37 -0.35 -2.16
CA SER A 210 -30.99 0.83 -2.79
C SER A 210 -30.23 1.30 -4.03
N MET A 211 -29.05 0.73 -4.30
CA MET A 211 -28.20 1.12 -5.42
C MET A 211 -28.62 0.44 -6.73
N THR A 212 -28.44 1.16 -7.84
CA THR A 212 -28.55 0.56 -9.17
C THR A 212 -27.49 -0.52 -9.37
N VAL A 213 -27.73 -1.47 -10.29
CA VAL A 213 -26.79 -2.56 -10.58
C VAL A 213 -25.39 -2.05 -10.91
N ILE A 214 -25.28 -0.97 -11.66
CA ILE A 214 -23.99 -0.36 -12.02
C ILE A 214 -23.23 0.10 -10.76
N LYS A 215 -23.92 0.77 -9.83
CA LYS A 215 -23.33 1.22 -8.57
C LYS A 215 -22.86 0.04 -7.72
N GLN A 216 -23.67 -1.03 -7.63
CA GLN A 216 -23.28 -2.26 -6.94
C GLN A 216 -22.03 -2.89 -7.55
N LEU A 217 -21.94 -2.99 -8.88
CA LEU A 217 -20.77 -3.52 -9.58
C LEU A 217 -19.51 -2.67 -9.33
N LEU A 218 -19.66 -1.35 -9.28
CA LEU A 218 -18.55 -0.46 -8.92
C LEU A 218 -18.09 -0.69 -7.47
N MET A 219 -18.98 -0.89 -6.51
CA MET A 219 -18.60 -1.21 -5.13
C MET A 219 -17.90 -2.57 -5.03
N ILE A 220 -18.37 -3.58 -5.76
CA ILE A 220 -17.72 -4.90 -5.87
C ILE A 220 -16.30 -4.74 -6.48
N GLY A 221 -16.20 -4.03 -7.60
CA GLY A 221 -14.93 -3.74 -8.26
C GLY A 221 -13.94 -3.03 -7.34
N GLY A 222 -14.43 -2.10 -6.50
CA GLY A 222 -13.64 -1.42 -5.46
C GLY A 222 -12.97 -2.39 -4.48
N GLY A 223 -13.62 -3.49 -4.13
CA GLY A 223 -13.02 -4.55 -3.33
C GLY A 223 -11.93 -5.31 -4.09
N VAL A 224 -12.15 -5.63 -5.36
CA VAL A 224 -11.17 -6.33 -6.20
C VAL A 224 -9.89 -5.50 -6.37
N ILE A 225 -10.01 -4.21 -6.73
CA ILE A 225 -8.86 -3.32 -6.90
C ILE A 225 -8.17 -2.95 -5.57
N THR A 226 -8.79 -3.28 -4.44
CA THR A 226 -8.16 -3.19 -3.12
C THR A 226 -7.45 -4.49 -2.75
N GLY A 227 -8.13 -5.63 -2.84
CA GLY A 227 -7.62 -6.92 -2.40
C GLY A 227 -6.52 -7.48 -3.30
N LEU A 228 -6.69 -7.38 -4.62
CA LEU A 228 -5.73 -7.95 -5.57
C LEU A 228 -4.33 -7.31 -5.47
N PRO A 229 -4.18 -5.97 -5.43
CA PRO A 229 -2.87 -5.36 -5.21
C PRO A 229 -2.22 -5.75 -3.88
N MET A 230 -3.01 -5.95 -2.81
CA MET A 230 -2.49 -6.42 -1.52
C MET A 230 -1.85 -7.81 -1.62
N VAL A 231 -2.40 -8.70 -2.46
CA VAL A 231 -1.79 -10.00 -2.75
C VAL A 231 -0.46 -9.82 -3.47
N PHE A 232 -0.42 -8.98 -4.50
CA PHE A 232 0.81 -8.65 -5.22
C PHE A 232 1.84 -7.98 -4.30
N TYR A 233 1.42 -7.08 -3.42
CA TYR A 233 2.27 -6.48 -2.40
C TYR A 233 2.91 -7.57 -1.51
N SER A 234 2.09 -8.48 -1.00
CA SER A 234 2.55 -9.60 -0.17
C SER A 234 3.56 -10.51 -0.89
N ILE A 235 3.35 -10.77 -2.19
CA ILE A 235 4.32 -11.50 -3.02
C ILE A 235 5.62 -10.70 -3.15
N GLY A 236 5.51 -9.42 -3.47
CA GLY A 236 6.65 -8.56 -3.73
C GLY A 236 7.55 -8.38 -2.51
N VAL A 237 6.97 -8.03 -1.36
CA VAL A 237 7.74 -7.78 -0.13
C VAL A 237 8.53 -9.00 0.35
N ARG A 238 8.07 -10.20 0.02
CA ARG A 238 8.76 -11.45 0.35
C ARG A 238 9.95 -11.76 -0.54
N HIS A 239 9.86 -11.37 -1.80
CA HIS A 239 10.88 -11.66 -2.80
C HIS A 239 11.89 -10.54 -2.99
N LEU A 240 11.63 -9.33 -2.46
CA LEU A 240 12.50 -8.17 -2.56
C LEU A 240 13.12 -7.80 -1.21
N PRO A 241 14.30 -7.17 -1.20
CA PRO A 241 14.76 -6.38 -0.08
C PRO A 241 13.72 -5.33 0.31
N LEU A 242 13.60 -5.01 1.59
CA LEU A 242 12.62 -4.02 2.06
C LEU A 242 12.97 -2.62 1.57
N MET A 243 14.27 -2.33 1.42
CA MET A 243 14.76 -1.10 0.79
C MET A 243 14.24 -0.96 -0.65
N THR A 244 14.33 -2.03 -1.45
CA THR A 244 13.78 -2.04 -2.82
C THR A 244 12.26 -1.86 -2.81
N THR A 245 11.57 -2.52 -1.88
CA THR A 245 10.12 -2.37 -1.69
C THR A 245 9.74 -0.92 -1.43
N GLY A 246 10.48 -0.23 -0.53
CA GLY A 246 10.27 1.19 -0.25
C GLY A 246 10.41 2.06 -1.51
N ILE A 247 11.44 1.84 -2.31
CA ILE A 247 11.64 2.60 -3.55
C ILE A 247 10.51 2.34 -4.57
N CYS A 248 10.05 1.09 -4.71
CA CYS A 248 8.94 0.76 -5.61
C CYS A 248 7.64 1.47 -5.23
N GLN A 249 7.44 1.81 -3.95
CA GLN A 249 6.24 2.52 -3.51
C GLN A 249 6.07 3.90 -4.16
N TYR A 250 7.15 4.56 -4.59
CA TYR A 250 7.05 5.86 -5.27
C TYR A 250 6.33 5.81 -6.62
N ILE A 251 6.14 4.62 -7.21
CA ILE A 251 5.33 4.46 -8.43
C ILE A 251 3.90 4.96 -8.21
N SER A 252 3.28 4.59 -7.07
CA SER A 252 1.88 4.92 -6.80
C SER A 252 1.62 6.44 -6.69
N PRO A 253 2.28 7.22 -5.81
CA PRO A 253 2.06 8.66 -5.74
C PRO A 253 2.43 9.38 -7.04
N SER A 254 3.38 8.84 -7.82
CA SER A 254 3.74 9.40 -9.12
C SER A 254 2.60 9.28 -10.13
N LEU A 255 1.97 8.12 -10.21
CA LEU A 255 0.80 7.91 -11.05
C LEU A 255 -0.41 8.69 -10.54
N SER A 256 -0.56 8.84 -9.22
CA SER A 256 -1.64 9.64 -8.63
C SER A 256 -1.56 11.12 -9.02
N ILE A 257 -0.36 11.68 -9.21
CA ILE A 257 -0.19 13.04 -9.75
C ILE A 257 -0.75 13.13 -11.17
N ILE A 258 -0.48 12.12 -12.01
CA ILE A 258 -1.01 12.06 -13.39
C ILE A 258 -2.54 11.95 -13.34
N CYS A 259 -3.08 11.13 -12.45
CA CYS A 259 -4.53 11.02 -12.25
C CYS A 259 -5.14 12.35 -11.80
N GLY A 260 -4.50 13.05 -10.85
CA GLY A 260 -4.92 14.39 -10.41
C GLY A 260 -4.99 15.39 -11.57
N ALA A 261 -3.96 15.41 -12.43
CA ALA A 261 -3.96 16.25 -13.62
C ALA A 261 -5.10 15.91 -14.60
N ILE A 262 -5.39 14.61 -14.80
CA ILE A 262 -6.54 14.16 -15.63
C ILE A 262 -7.86 14.60 -15.01
N MET A 263 -7.97 14.62 -13.68
CA MET A 263 -9.16 15.06 -12.94
C MET A 263 -9.30 16.59 -12.86
N GLY A 264 -8.35 17.35 -13.44
CA GLY A 264 -8.37 18.81 -13.48
C GLY A 264 -7.69 19.49 -12.28
N GLU A 265 -6.94 18.75 -11.44
CA GLU A 265 -6.16 19.35 -10.37
C GLU A 265 -4.98 20.16 -10.92
N ALA A 266 -4.77 21.36 -10.37
CA ALA A 266 -3.62 22.18 -10.74
C ALA A 266 -2.32 21.55 -10.24
N LEU A 267 -1.35 21.38 -11.13
CA LEU A 267 0.01 20.99 -10.78
C LEU A 267 0.76 22.21 -10.23
N THR A 268 0.95 22.25 -8.93
CA THR A 268 1.74 23.33 -8.31
C THR A 268 3.23 23.12 -8.54
N ARG A 269 4.01 24.24 -8.49
CA ARG A 269 5.47 24.17 -8.65
C ARG A 269 6.12 23.28 -7.60
N GLU A 270 5.63 23.31 -6.36
CA GLU A 270 6.12 22.52 -5.24
C GLU A 270 5.95 21.01 -5.51
N LYS A 271 4.76 20.60 -6.02
CA LYS A 271 4.51 19.21 -6.43
C LYS A 271 5.46 18.76 -7.55
N LEU A 272 5.70 19.61 -8.55
CA LEU A 272 6.61 19.28 -9.66
C LEU A 272 8.06 19.18 -9.21
N VAL A 273 8.55 20.11 -8.40
CA VAL A 273 9.91 20.07 -7.85
C VAL A 273 10.11 18.82 -6.98
N SER A 274 9.18 18.54 -6.07
CA SER A 274 9.20 17.33 -5.24
C SER A 274 9.26 16.07 -6.11
N PHE A 275 8.45 15.98 -7.13
CA PHE A 275 8.41 14.87 -8.08
C PHE A 275 9.77 14.66 -8.77
N LEU A 276 10.40 15.73 -9.25
CA LEU A 276 11.71 15.63 -9.91
C LEU A 276 12.79 15.10 -8.96
N PHE A 277 12.85 15.58 -7.72
CA PHE A 277 13.80 15.07 -6.73
C PHE A 277 13.55 13.60 -6.39
N ILE A 278 12.31 13.20 -6.15
CA ILE A 278 11.95 11.82 -5.84
C ILE A 278 12.32 10.90 -6.99
N TRP A 279 11.97 11.25 -8.22
CA TRP A 279 12.30 10.43 -9.38
C TRP A 279 13.80 10.37 -9.67
N THR A 280 14.52 11.46 -9.42
CA THR A 280 15.99 11.42 -9.47
C THR A 280 16.54 10.39 -8.49
N GLY A 281 16.05 10.38 -7.25
CA GLY A 281 16.42 9.38 -6.25
C GLY A 281 16.06 7.95 -6.68
N VAL A 282 14.87 7.73 -7.23
CA VAL A 282 14.41 6.41 -7.73
C VAL A 282 15.32 5.92 -8.87
N ILE A 283 15.62 6.77 -9.86
CA ILE A 283 16.49 6.43 -10.99
C ILE A 283 17.89 6.09 -10.48
N LEU A 284 18.46 6.90 -9.60
CA LEU A 284 19.79 6.64 -9.02
C LEU A 284 19.81 5.32 -8.23
N TYR A 285 18.73 4.99 -7.50
CA TYR A 285 18.61 3.70 -6.81
C TYR A 285 18.62 2.52 -7.79
N VAL A 286 17.83 2.59 -8.85
CA VAL A 286 17.78 1.54 -9.89
C VAL A 286 19.15 1.36 -10.54
N LEU A 287 19.81 2.46 -10.91
CA LEU A 287 21.14 2.43 -11.48
C LEU A 287 22.18 1.81 -10.52
N ASN A 288 22.12 2.18 -9.23
CA ASN A 288 22.98 1.61 -8.20
C ASN A 288 22.74 0.09 -8.05
N THR A 289 21.48 -0.34 -8.01
CA THR A 289 21.14 -1.78 -7.90
C THR A 289 21.65 -2.58 -9.09
N VAL A 290 21.47 -2.07 -10.30
CA VAL A 290 22.00 -2.73 -11.54
C VAL A 290 23.53 -2.78 -11.52
N TYR A 291 24.17 -1.69 -11.05
CA TYR A 291 25.62 -1.67 -10.91
C TYR A 291 26.12 -2.73 -9.92
N GLU A 292 25.51 -2.82 -8.75
CA GLU A 292 25.87 -3.83 -7.74
C GLU A 292 25.68 -5.27 -8.24
N GLU A 293 24.59 -5.54 -8.94
CA GLU A 293 24.37 -6.86 -9.53
C GLU A 293 25.46 -7.22 -10.58
N LYS A 294 25.86 -6.26 -11.41
CA LYS A 294 26.94 -6.47 -12.37
C LYS A 294 28.29 -6.76 -11.67
N GLN A 295 28.60 -6.03 -10.59
CA GLN A 295 29.82 -6.27 -9.83
C GLN A 295 29.83 -7.66 -9.17
N LYS A 296 28.72 -8.07 -8.54
CA LYS A 296 28.59 -9.40 -7.93
C LYS A 296 28.80 -10.53 -8.97
N LYS A 297 28.26 -10.37 -10.17
CA LYS A 297 28.46 -11.36 -11.26
C LYS A 297 29.91 -11.41 -11.73
N LYS A 298 30.59 -10.26 -11.77
CA LYS A 298 32.01 -10.20 -12.16
C LYS A 298 32.90 -10.89 -11.14
N THR A 299 32.71 -10.60 -9.83
CA THR A 299 33.47 -11.23 -8.74
C THR A 299 33.17 -12.74 -8.59
N ALA A 300 32.00 -13.23 -9.03
CA ALA A 300 31.68 -14.65 -9.01
C ALA A 300 32.22 -15.40 -10.22
N ALA A 301 32.69 -14.71 -11.24
CA ALA A 301 33.29 -15.28 -12.44
C ALA A 301 34.84 -15.28 -12.41
N GLU A 302 35.43 -14.53 -11.50
CA GLU A 302 36.85 -14.54 -11.12
C GLU A 302 37.08 -15.55 -9.99
#